data_1ad733e3df6bb6917ac5ef02b3fa73ea
#
_entry.id   1ad733e3df6bb6917ac5ef02b3fa73ea
#
_cell.length_a   1.000
_cell.length_b   1.000
_cell.length_c   1.000
_cell.angle_alpha   90.00
_cell.angle_beta   90.00
_cell.angle_gamma   90.00
#
_symmetry.space_group_name_H-M   'P 1'
#
loop_
_entity.id
_entity.type
_entity.pdbx_description
1 polymer ?
#
loop_
_entity_poly.entity_id
_entity_poly.type
_entity_poly.pdbx_seq_one_letter_code
_entity_poly.pdbx_strand_id
1 'polypeptide(L)'
;MAYENPDLLETMSLGRRFGPENLQIFDGAQLSGHRGSYFYDDEGVPATNTQLIRDGHLVGRLHSRETAGKLGEQPTGNARCLNYHYSPIVRMTNTWIDRGTTPMANLFQGIDEGVYAKNWLGGMTNGRLG
;
A
#
# COMPACT_ATOMS: atom_id res chain seq x y z
N MET A 1 2.47 5.95 14.12
CA MET A 1 1.43 5.00 13.77
C MET A 1 1.92 3.56 14.00
N ALA A 2 2.43 2.78 13.02
CA ALA A 2 2.88 1.42 13.36
C ALA A 2 4.01 1.38 14.41
N TYR A 3 4.94 2.31 14.39
CA TYR A 3 6.02 2.41 15.38
C TYR A 3 5.58 2.89 16.77
N GLU A 4 4.39 3.45 16.90
CA GLU A 4 3.79 3.87 18.18
C GLU A 4 2.94 2.77 18.82
N ASN A 5 2.66 1.71 18.08
CA ASN A 5 1.90 0.56 18.54
C ASN A 5 2.71 -0.73 18.31
N PRO A 6 3.25 -1.33 19.38
CA PRO A 6 4.05 -2.56 19.29
C PRO A 6 3.33 -3.71 18.58
N ASP A 7 2.02 -3.87 18.81
CA ASP A 7 1.21 -4.93 18.21
C ASP A 7 1.13 -4.77 16.69
N LEU A 8 1.04 -3.51 16.21
CA LEU A 8 1.07 -3.22 14.78
C LEU A 8 2.47 -3.45 14.18
N LEU A 9 3.55 -3.17 14.91
CA LEU A 9 4.91 -3.48 14.45
C LEU A 9 5.10 -4.98 14.25
N GLU A 10 4.65 -5.79 15.20
CA GLU A 10 4.70 -7.25 15.10
C GLU A 10 3.84 -7.74 13.94
N THR A 11 2.59 -7.24 13.84
CA THR A 11 1.66 -7.60 12.78
C THR A 11 2.18 -7.20 11.40
N MET A 12 2.86 -6.06 11.28
CA MET A 12 3.42 -5.52 10.04
C MET A 12 4.91 -5.79 9.90
N SER A 13 5.40 -6.91 10.43
CA SER A 13 6.80 -7.31 10.29
C SER A 13 7.13 -7.72 8.85
N LEU A 14 8.30 -7.28 8.35
CA LEU A 14 8.78 -7.70 7.04
C LEU A 14 8.97 -9.22 6.99
N GLY A 15 8.60 -9.83 5.87
CA GLY A 15 8.60 -11.28 5.68
C GLY A 15 7.32 -11.98 6.15
N ARG A 16 6.40 -11.29 6.84
CA ARG A 16 5.11 -11.88 7.22
C ARG A 16 4.25 -12.14 5.99
N ARG A 17 3.58 -13.29 5.97
CA ARG A 17 2.66 -13.68 4.90
C ARG A 17 1.29 -13.02 5.10
N PHE A 18 0.80 -12.39 4.02
CA PHE A 18 -0.53 -11.75 3.95
C PHE A 18 -1.44 -12.35 2.88
N GLY A 19 -0.91 -13.19 2.01
CA GLY A 19 -1.71 -13.74 0.92
C GLY A 19 -1.05 -14.90 0.19
N PRO A 20 -1.63 -15.34 -0.93
CA PRO A 20 -1.08 -16.39 -1.78
C PRO A 20 0.20 -15.91 -2.50
N GLU A 21 0.99 -16.86 -3.02
CA GLU A 21 2.27 -16.60 -3.69
C GLU A 21 2.16 -15.73 -4.95
N ASN A 22 1.00 -15.65 -5.57
CA ASN A 22 0.78 -14.79 -6.72
C ASN A 22 0.36 -13.36 -6.36
N LEU A 23 0.21 -13.03 -5.07
CA LEU A 23 -0.19 -11.70 -4.63
C LEU A 23 0.99 -10.72 -4.70
N GLN A 24 0.84 -9.69 -5.53
CA GLN A 24 1.78 -8.57 -5.67
C GLN A 24 1.03 -7.27 -5.42
N ILE A 25 1.49 -6.44 -4.47
CA ILE A 25 0.88 -5.15 -4.15
C ILE A 25 1.94 -4.07 -4.17
N PHE A 26 1.62 -2.95 -4.79
CA PHE A 26 2.46 -1.77 -4.91
C PHE A 26 1.73 -0.52 -4.44
N ASP A 27 2.50 0.48 -4.03
CA ASP A 27 2.05 1.86 -3.89
C ASP A 27 3.04 2.77 -4.61
N GLY A 28 2.56 3.72 -5.41
CA GLY A 28 3.47 4.57 -6.15
C GLY A 28 2.86 5.85 -6.72
N ALA A 29 3.64 6.92 -6.68
CA ALA A 29 3.28 8.22 -7.22
C ALA A 29 3.88 8.49 -8.61
N GLN A 30 4.67 7.58 -9.17
CA GLN A 30 5.27 7.73 -10.51
C GLN A 30 4.34 7.31 -11.67
N LEU A 31 3.10 6.93 -11.39
CA LEU A 31 2.13 6.52 -12.42
C LEU A 31 1.56 7.76 -13.10
N SER A 32 1.97 8.02 -14.35
CA SER A 32 1.50 9.18 -15.12
C SER A 32 -0.03 9.18 -15.28
N GLY A 33 -0.65 10.35 -15.04
CA GLY A 33 -2.10 10.56 -15.21
C GLY A 33 -2.98 9.99 -14.10
N HIS A 34 -2.43 9.38 -13.06
CA HIS A 34 -3.19 8.90 -11.91
C HIS A 34 -3.34 9.99 -10.85
N ARG A 35 -4.45 9.95 -10.11
CA ARG A 35 -4.83 11.01 -9.14
C ARG A 35 -3.84 11.16 -7.99
N GLY A 36 -3.19 10.09 -7.56
CA GLY A 36 -2.21 10.09 -6.48
C GLY A 36 -0.78 10.37 -6.94
N SER A 37 -0.56 10.80 -8.20
CA SER A 37 0.77 10.95 -8.77
C SER A 37 1.35 12.34 -8.56
N TYR A 38 2.65 12.41 -8.26
CA TYR A 38 3.46 13.62 -8.11
C TYR A 38 4.95 13.27 -8.30
N PHE A 39 5.80 14.29 -8.40
CA PHE A 39 7.25 14.11 -8.56
C PHE A 39 8.00 14.03 -7.24
N TYR A 40 7.56 14.81 -6.25
CA TYR A 40 8.15 14.91 -4.91
C TYR A 40 7.04 14.96 -3.88
N ASP A 41 7.27 14.37 -2.72
CA ASP A 41 6.40 14.53 -1.56
C ASP A 41 6.61 15.89 -0.87
N ASP A 42 5.86 16.17 0.19
CA ASP A 42 5.94 17.46 0.90
C ASP A 42 7.20 17.60 1.78
N GLU A 43 8.03 16.58 1.88
CA GLU A 43 9.38 16.62 2.46
C GLU A 43 10.47 16.77 1.39
N GLY A 44 10.12 16.91 0.11
CA GLY A 44 11.05 16.99 -1.01
C GLY A 44 11.74 15.66 -1.36
N VAL A 45 11.18 14.54 -0.91
CA VAL A 45 11.66 13.21 -1.28
C VAL A 45 11.08 12.83 -2.64
N PRO A 46 11.93 12.40 -3.61
CA PRO A 46 11.41 11.94 -4.90
C PRO A 46 10.38 10.82 -4.73
N ALA A 47 9.31 10.91 -5.50
CA ALA A 47 8.31 9.86 -5.56
C ALA A 47 8.92 8.53 -6.03
N THR A 48 8.48 7.43 -5.45
CA THR A 48 8.90 6.08 -5.83
C THR A 48 7.69 5.19 -6.10
N ASN A 49 7.93 4.02 -6.67
CA ASN A 49 6.98 2.91 -6.69
C ASN A 49 7.50 1.86 -5.71
N THR A 50 6.84 1.73 -4.59
CA THR A 50 7.22 0.84 -3.50
C THR A 50 6.45 -0.46 -3.58
N GLN A 51 7.14 -1.59 -3.69
CA GLN A 51 6.50 -2.89 -3.57
C GLN A 51 6.23 -3.18 -2.09
N LEU A 52 4.96 -3.32 -1.73
CA LEU A 52 4.51 -3.61 -0.37
C LEU A 52 4.45 -5.12 -0.13
N ILE A 53 3.82 -5.85 -1.04
CA ILE A 53 3.69 -7.30 -0.98
C ILE A 53 4.37 -7.91 -2.22
N ARG A 54 5.21 -8.90 -1.98
CA ARG A 54 5.83 -9.76 -3.00
C ARG A 54 5.58 -11.21 -2.64
N ASP A 55 5.05 -11.97 -3.60
CA ASP A 55 4.77 -13.39 -3.41
C ASP A 55 3.99 -13.69 -2.12
N GLY A 56 3.01 -12.81 -1.82
CA GLY A 56 2.18 -12.87 -0.63
C GLY A 56 2.84 -12.41 0.67
N HIS A 57 4.10 -11.98 0.67
CA HIS A 57 4.84 -11.55 1.86
C HIS A 57 5.05 -10.04 1.89
N LEU A 58 4.98 -9.44 3.07
CA LEU A 58 5.30 -8.03 3.27
C LEU A 58 6.80 -7.81 3.05
N VAL A 59 7.16 -7.01 2.03
CA VAL A 59 8.56 -6.73 1.68
C VAL A 59 8.92 -5.25 1.77
N GLY A 60 7.94 -4.38 1.92
CA GLY A 60 8.17 -2.93 2.00
C GLY A 60 7.10 -2.22 2.82
N ARG A 61 7.44 -1.01 3.22
CA ARG A 61 6.58 -0.08 3.95
C ARG A 61 6.64 1.29 3.28
N LEU A 62 5.64 2.13 3.57
CA LEU A 62 5.65 3.52 3.15
C LEU A 62 6.26 4.37 4.25
N HIS A 63 7.12 5.31 3.88
CA HIS A 63 7.87 6.13 4.83
C HIS A 63 7.87 7.62 4.51
N SER A 64 7.81 8.43 5.57
CA SER A 64 8.38 9.77 5.64
C SER A 64 9.86 9.69 6.03
N ARG A 65 10.58 10.81 6.04
CA ARG A 65 11.96 10.87 6.57
C ARG A 65 12.02 10.48 8.04
N GLU A 66 11.03 10.90 8.82
CA GLU A 66 10.95 10.58 10.25
C GLU A 66 10.78 9.08 10.48
N THR A 67 9.80 8.45 9.82
CA THR A 67 9.52 7.01 10.02
C THR A 67 10.62 6.12 9.45
N ALA A 68 11.24 6.54 8.33
CA ALA A 68 12.40 5.87 7.78
C ALA A 68 13.58 5.89 8.75
N GLY A 69 13.89 7.06 9.33
CA GLY A 69 14.96 7.18 10.32
C GLY A 69 14.71 6.35 11.58
N LYS A 70 13.46 6.28 12.08
CA LYS A 70 13.11 5.48 13.26
C LYS A 70 13.25 3.98 13.04
N LEU A 71 13.02 3.49 11.83
CA LEU A 71 13.08 2.07 11.50
C LEU A 71 14.39 1.66 10.77
N GLY A 72 15.29 2.61 10.50
CA GLY A 72 16.51 2.34 9.74
C GLY A 72 16.26 1.98 8.27
N GLU A 73 15.13 2.43 7.71
CA GLU A 73 14.72 2.19 6.33
C GLU A 73 14.92 3.46 5.47
N GLN A 74 14.59 3.40 4.18
CA GLN A 74 14.71 4.55 3.28
C GLN A 74 13.36 5.28 3.13
N PRO A 75 13.36 6.63 2.99
CA PRO A 75 12.14 7.36 2.66
C PRO A 75 11.59 6.91 1.30
N THR A 76 10.27 6.84 1.18
CA THR A 76 9.60 6.33 -0.04
C THR A 76 8.87 7.42 -0.83
N GLY A 77 8.98 8.69 -0.39
CA GLY A 77 8.29 9.80 -1.05
C GLY A 77 6.78 9.76 -0.80
N ASN A 78 6.37 9.37 0.40
CA ASN A 78 4.94 9.23 0.78
C ASN A 78 4.51 10.22 1.87
N ALA A 79 5.36 11.19 2.24
CA ALA A 79 5.06 12.19 3.25
C ALA A 79 4.17 13.30 2.66
N ARG A 80 2.93 13.42 3.11
CA ARG A 80 2.01 14.46 2.63
C ARG A 80 1.27 15.15 3.76
N CYS A 81 1.16 16.47 3.68
CA CYS A 81 0.37 17.30 4.57
C CYS A 81 -1.13 17.18 4.24
N LEU A 82 -1.97 17.38 5.24
CA LEU A 82 -3.40 17.62 5.00
C LEU A 82 -3.61 18.99 4.33
N ASN A 83 -2.90 19.99 4.84
CA ASN A 83 -2.71 21.33 4.28
C ASN A 83 -1.48 21.96 4.93
N TYR A 84 -1.16 23.21 4.60
CA TYR A 84 0.05 23.93 5.05
C TYR A 84 0.18 24.15 6.58
N HIS A 85 -0.88 23.92 7.36
CA HIS A 85 -0.85 24.00 8.83
C HIS A 85 -0.39 22.71 9.53
N TYR A 86 -0.30 21.60 8.80
CA TYR A 86 -0.03 20.28 9.38
C TYR A 86 1.31 19.73 8.92
N SER A 87 2.01 19.08 9.84
CA SER A 87 3.21 18.33 9.48
C SER A 87 2.89 17.19 8.51
N PRO A 88 3.81 16.85 7.59
CA PRO A 88 3.65 15.72 6.70
C PRO A 88 3.47 14.40 7.49
N ILE A 89 2.57 13.57 7.02
CA ILE A 89 2.37 12.20 7.53
C ILE A 89 2.48 11.21 6.38
N VAL A 90 2.81 9.97 6.68
CA VAL A 90 2.85 8.91 5.67
C VAL A 90 1.44 8.66 5.13
N ARG A 91 1.27 8.73 3.80
CA ARG A 91 0.00 8.51 3.10
C ARG A 91 0.22 7.69 1.85
N MET A 92 -0.71 6.79 1.59
CA MET A 92 -0.78 6.07 0.32
C MET A 92 -0.90 7.03 -0.87
N THR A 93 -0.42 6.63 -2.02
CA THR A 93 -0.52 7.36 -3.29
C THR A 93 -1.48 6.64 -4.25
N ASN A 94 -0.99 5.94 -5.23
CA ASN A 94 -1.81 5.03 -6.01
C ASN A 94 -1.43 3.62 -5.56
N THR A 95 -2.33 2.96 -4.85
CA THR A 95 -2.13 1.58 -4.41
C THR A 95 -2.83 0.63 -5.37
N TRP A 96 -2.12 -0.39 -5.87
CA TRP A 96 -2.71 -1.38 -6.77
C TRP A 96 -2.23 -2.79 -6.46
N ILE A 97 -3.09 -3.75 -6.79
CA ILE A 97 -2.72 -5.17 -6.89
C ILE A 97 -2.28 -5.40 -8.33
N ASP A 98 -1.11 -5.99 -8.52
CA ASP A 98 -0.63 -6.29 -9.86
C ASP A 98 -1.50 -7.38 -10.50
N ARG A 99 -1.64 -7.31 -11.81
CA ARG A 99 -2.53 -8.22 -12.50
C ARG A 99 -1.92 -9.62 -12.56
N GLY A 100 -2.74 -10.61 -12.28
CA GLY A 100 -2.37 -12.01 -12.44
C GLY A 100 -2.28 -12.44 -13.91
N THR A 101 -1.81 -13.65 -14.14
CA THR A 101 -1.64 -14.24 -15.47
C THR A 101 -2.85 -15.06 -15.94
N THR A 102 -3.80 -15.35 -15.04
CA THR A 102 -4.99 -16.14 -15.38
C THR A 102 -5.94 -15.35 -16.28
N PRO A 103 -6.30 -15.85 -17.46
CA PRO A 103 -7.30 -15.21 -18.32
C PRO A 103 -8.65 -15.05 -17.60
N MET A 104 -9.34 -13.92 -17.82
CA MET A 104 -10.62 -13.62 -17.18
C MET A 104 -11.67 -14.74 -17.38
N ALA A 105 -11.70 -15.35 -18.56
CA ALA A 105 -12.60 -16.45 -18.85
C ALA A 105 -12.36 -17.71 -17.99
N ASN A 106 -11.16 -17.87 -17.45
CA ASN A 106 -10.79 -19.03 -16.65
C ASN A 106 -10.96 -18.80 -15.14
N LEU A 107 -11.21 -17.54 -14.71
CA LEU A 107 -11.33 -17.20 -13.28
C LEU A 107 -12.52 -17.87 -12.59
N PHE A 108 -13.56 -18.23 -13.37
CA PHE A 108 -14.78 -18.84 -12.85
C PHE A 108 -14.85 -20.35 -13.11
N GLN A 109 -13.80 -20.94 -13.71
CA GLN A 109 -13.78 -22.38 -13.95
C GLN A 109 -13.72 -23.17 -12.64
N GLY A 110 -14.60 -24.16 -12.49
CA GLY A 110 -14.70 -25.00 -11.30
C GLY A 110 -15.44 -24.36 -10.12
N ILE A 111 -16.11 -23.23 -10.35
CA ILE A 111 -17.01 -22.63 -9.37
C ILE A 111 -18.43 -22.92 -9.81
N ASP A 112 -19.11 -23.83 -9.09
CA ASP A 112 -20.49 -24.22 -9.41
C ASP A 112 -21.50 -23.16 -8.93
N GLU A 113 -21.22 -22.51 -7.79
CA GLU A 113 -22.08 -21.46 -7.23
C GLU A 113 -21.19 -20.42 -6.51
N GLY A 114 -21.50 -19.12 -6.67
CA GLY A 114 -20.72 -18.04 -6.06
C GLY A 114 -21.30 -16.66 -6.33
N VAL A 115 -20.72 -15.64 -5.65
CA VAL A 115 -21.08 -14.23 -5.84
C VAL A 115 -19.91 -13.50 -6.49
N TYR A 116 -20.13 -12.92 -7.65
CA TYR A 116 -19.18 -12.06 -8.33
C TYR A 116 -19.40 -10.58 -7.99
N ALA A 117 -18.55 -10.02 -7.14
CA ALA A 117 -18.55 -8.59 -6.84
C ALA A 117 -17.90 -7.80 -7.99
N LYS A 118 -18.70 -7.34 -8.93
CA LYS A 118 -18.23 -6.66 -10.15
C LYS A 118 -17.77 -5.23 -9.88
N ASN A 119 -18.45 -4.50 -9.00
CA ASN A 119 -18.17 -3.10 -8.66
C ASN A 119 -18.50 -2.84 -7.20
N TRP A 120 -18.03 -1.71 -6.68
CA TRP A 120 -18.37 -1.21 -5.36
C TRP A 120 -18.84 0.26 -5.45
N LEU A 121 -19.71 0.68 -4.54
CA LEU A 121 -20.29 2.02 -4.53
C LEU A 121 -19.62 2.94 -3.51
N GLY A 122 -18.83 2.39 -2.63
CA GLY A 122 -18.12 3.11 -1.58
C GLY A 122 -17.73 2.18 -0.43
N GLY A 123 -16.88 2.67 0.44
CA GLY A 123 -16.44 1.96 1.64
C GLY A 123 -15.95 2.91 2.72
N MET A 124 -15.93 2.42 3.95
CA MET A 124 -15.38 3.11 5.09
C MET A 124 -14.47 2.14 5.85
N THR A 125 -13.29 2.62 6.27
CA THR A 125 -12.39 1.84 7.11
C THR A 125 -12.54 2.30 8.56
N ASN A 126 -12.77 1.36 9.48
CA ASN A 126 -12.75 1.64 10.91
C ASN A 126 -11.46 1.06 11.49
N GLY A 127 -10.47 1.90 11.74
CA GLY A 127 -9.16 1.48 12.27
C GLY A 127 -9.17 0.98 13.72
N ARG A 128 -10.34 0.96 14.39
CA ARG A 128 -10.49 0.43 15.76
C ARG A 128 -10.96 -1.03 15.81
N LEU A 129 -11.33 -1.59 14.67
CA LEU A 129 -11.88 -2.95 14.56
C LEU A 129 -10.96 -3.90 13.79
N GLY A 130 -9.73 -3.49 13.50
CA GLY A 130 -8.72 -4.30 12.83
C GLY A 130 -7.78 -4.96 13.80
#